data_32f63e481a5c74143dc981390b14db31
#
_entry.id   32f63e481a5c74143dc981390b14db31
#
_cell.length_a   1.000
_cell.length_b   1.000
_cell.length_c   1.000
_cell.angle_alpha   90.00
_cell.angle_beta   90.00
_cell.angle_gamma   90.00
#
_symmetry.space_group_name_H-M   'P 1'
#
loop_
_entity.id
_entity.type
_entity.pdbx_description
1 polymer ?
#
loop_
_entity_poly.entity_id
_entity_poly.type
_entity_poly.pdbx_seq_one_letter_code
_entity_poly.pdbx_strand_id
1 'polypeptide(L)'
;MIKRERYMQQIRPFIGNELIKVLTGIRRSGKSVMLELIKNELQEQGISNAQFITFNFESLANAKYCTATALYEELSTRIAGVSGKSFLFFDEIQEVKEWEKCINSARVDFDCDIYITGSNAKLLSGELATYLGGRYVEFVIYPFSFEEYLECKKQGQEGQLSIVAEFKDYIDLGGMPFLTNLHGDRRASMLYLRDVYSSVILKDVVKRNNIRDVDLLERIITYVLANVGHTFSARSISNYFKSENRKVAPETILNYIKACCDAYLFFKLSREDIAGKKILSVNEKYYIVDQGIREAVYDGNTRDMDQLLENIVCMELIRRGYTVTIGKSGEKEVDFVAQNGNEKIYVQVAYLLSSKDAVDREFGAYDAIRDNYPKYVVSLDDYDMSRDGIKHRNIRDFLLTDKWE
;
A
#
# COMPACT_ATOMS: atom_id res chain seq x y z
N MET A 1 -16.68 -2.20 -12.63
CA MET A 1 -15.93 -1.55 -11.53
C MET A 1 -16.29 -2.26 -10.24
N ILE A 2 -15.31 -2.76 -9.48
CA ILE A 2 -15.55 -3.45 -8.21
C ILE A 2 -15.80 -2.43 -7.09
N LYS A 3 -16.57 -2.82 -6.08
CA LYS A 3 -16.97 -1.89 -4.99
C LYS A 3 -15.84 -1.58 -4.00
N ARG A 4 -14.77 -2.37 -3.94
CA ARG A 4 -13.70 -2.24 -2.95
C ARG A 4 -14.23 -2.14 -1.51
N GLU A 5 -15.13 -3.04 -1.15
CA GLU A 5 -15.98 -2.96 0.03
C GLU A 5 -15.19 -2.77 1.34
N ARG A 6 -14.00 -3.36 1.45
CA ARG A 6 -13.13 -3.20 2.63
C ARG A 6 -12.76 -1.75 2.90
N TYR A 7 -12.48 -0.95 1.85
CA TYR A 7 -12.22 0.48 1.99
C TYR A 7 -13.50 1.26 2.28
N MET A 8 -14.60 0.91 1.60
CA MET A 8 -15.89 1.57 1.84
C MET A 8 -16.35 1.38 3.28
N GLN A 9 -16.18 0.18 3.87
CA GLN A 9 -16.49 -0.06 5.29
C GLN A 9 -15.67 0.82 6.23
N GLN A 10 -14.40 1.09 5.92
CA GLN A 10 -13.55 1.98 6.72
C GLN A 10 -13.95 3.46 6.55
N ILE A 11 -14.39 3.87 5.36
CA ILE A 11 -14.72 5.27 5.04
C ILE A 11 -16.11 5.66 5.55
N ARG A 12 -17.11 4.76 5.48
CA ARG A 12 -18.53 5.04 5.83
C ARG A 12 -18.72 5.71 7.19
N PRO A 13 -18.05 5.31 8.28
CA PRO A 13 -18.21 5.99 9.58
C PRO A 13 -17.81 7.47 9.58
N PHE A 14 -17.07 7.91 8.58
CA PHE A 14 -16.56 9.26 8.45
C PHE A 14 -17.33 10.11 7.42
N ILE A 15 -18.27 9.52 6.68
CA ILE A 15 -19.12 10.25 5.74
C ILE A 15 -20.02 11.22 6.48
N GLY A 16 -20.11 12.44 5.99
CA GLY A 16 -20.99 13.47 6.54
C GLY A 16 -20.47 14.18 7.80
N ASN A 17 -19.31 13.81 8.33
CA ASN A 17 -18.69 14.47 9.48
C ASN A 17 -17.67 15.55 9.05
N GLU A 18 -17.14 16.30 10.02
CA GLU A 18 -16.22 17.43 9.80
C GLU A 18 -14.77 17.01 9.50
N LEU A 19 -14.41 15.72 9.65
CA LEU A 19 -13.06 15.24 9.37
C LEU A 19 -12.81 15.18 7.86
N ILE A 20 -11.67 15.66 7.44
CA ILE A 20 -11.23 15.54 6.04
C ILE A 20 -10.82 14.10 5.77
N LYS A 21 -11.37 13.48 4.72
CA LYS A 21 -11.02 12.13 4.28
C LYS A 21 -9.90 12.24 3.26
N VAL A 22 -8.73 11.71 3.63
CA VAL A 22 -7.51 11.75 2.82
C VAL A 22 -7.23 10.36 2.26
N LEU A 23 -7.35 10.20 0.95
CA LEU A 23 -7.03 8.96 0.26
C LEU A 23 -5.62 9.06 -0.32
N THR A 24 -4.70 8.33 0.27
CA THR A 24 -3.29 8.26 -0.16
C THR A 24 -2.98 6.92 -0.81
N GLY A 25 -1.76 6.72 -1.25
CA GLY A 25 -1.30 5.45 -1.83
C GLY A 25 -0.55 5.64 -3.15
N ILE A 26 0.09 4.58 -3.62
CA ILE A 26 0.91 4.62 -4.83
C ILE A 26 0.11 5.15 -6.04
N ARG A 27 0.78 5.79 -6.98
CA ARG A 27 0.20 6.21 -8.25
C ARG A 27 -0.48 5.03 -8.97
N ARG A 28 -1.67 5.26 -9.54
CA ARG A 28 -2.48 4.23 -10.25
C ARG A 28 -3.10 3.13 -9.38
N SER A 29 -3.09 3.23 -8.04
CA SER A 29 -3.76 2.26 -7.15
C SER A 29 -5.30 2.36 -7.13
N GLY A 30 -5.89 3.35 -7.79
CA GLY A 30 -7.34 3.53 -7.87
C GLY A 30 -7.92 4.57 -6.92
N LYS A 31 -7.13 5.53 -6.41
CA LYS A 31 -7.61 6.62 -5.53
C LYS A 31 -8.76 7.42 -6.15
N SER A 32 -8.61 7.87 -7.40
CA SER A 32 -9.65 8.62 -8.13
C SER A 32 -10.93 7.79 -8.30
N VAL A 33 -10.78 6.47 -8.51
CA VAL A 33 -11.92 5.54 -8.58
C VAL A 33 -12.63 5.43 -7.23
N MET A 34 -11.87 5.46 -6.11
CA MET A 34 -12.49 5.49 -4.78
C MET A 34 -13.34 6.74 -4.57
N LEU A 35 -12.93 7.92 -5.05
CA LEU A 35 -13.77 9.12 -5.01
C LEU A 35 -15.10 8.92 -5.75
N GLU A 36 -15.06 8.26 -6.92
CA GLU A 36 -16.29 7.97 -7.67
C GLU A 36 -17.16 6.91 -6.97
N LEU A 37 -16.57 5.90 -6.32
CA LEU A 37 -17.32 4.92 -5.51
C LEU A 37 -18.03 5.59 -4.34
N ILE A 38 -17.37 6.54 -3.65
CA ILE A 38 -17.97 7.31 -2.56
C ILE A 38 -19.13 8.16 -3.08
N LYS A 39 -18.97 8.83 -4.23
CA LYS A 39 -20.04 9.61 -4.85
C LYS A 39 -21.25 8.74 -5.20
N ASN A 40 -21.02 7.58 -5.81
CA ASN A 40 -22.09 6.66 -6.18
C ASN A 40 -22.88 6.21 -4.94
N GLU A 41 -22.18 5.88 -3.85
CA GLU A 41 -22.84 5.50 -2.59
C GLU A 41 -23.66 6.65 -2.01
N LEU A 42 -23.14 7.89 -2.04
CA LEU A 42 -23.88 9.09 -1.62
C LEU A 42 -25.13 9.34 -2.49
N GLN A 43 -25.03 9.11 -3.80
CA GLN A 43 -26.17 9.20 -4.72
C GLN A 43 -27.23 8.14 -4.40
N GLU A 44 -26.82 6.89 -4.11
CA GLU A 44 -27.73 5.83 -3.66
C GLU A 44 -28.45 6.20 -2.35
N GLN A 45 -27.80 7.00 -1.49
CA GLN A 45 -28.40 7.56 -0.27
C GLN A 45 -29.29 8.79 -0.50
N GLY A 46 -29.45 9.23 -1.77
CA GLY A 46 -30.34 10.32 -2.14
C GLY A 46 -29.68 11.71 -2.19
N ILE A 47 -28.36 11.81 -2.10
CA ILE A 47 -27.64 13.08 -2.25
C ILE A 47 -27.68 13.51 -3.72
N SER A 48 -28.10 14.76 -3.94
CA SER A 48 -28.22 15.33 -5.28
C SER A 48 -26.86 15.61 -5.93
N ASN A 49 -26.76 15.41 -7.25
CA ASN A 49 -25.56 15.76 -8.01
C ASN A 49 -25.14 17.23 -7.87
N ALA A 50 -26.08 18.13 -7.61
CA ALA A 50 -25.79 19.55 -7.38
C ALA A 50 -24.96 19.81 -6.13
N GLN A 51 -24.95 18.87 -5.17
CA GLN A 51 -24.18 18.96 -3.93
C GLN A 51 -22.73 18.49 -4.10
N PHE A 52 -22.38 17.87 -5.23
CA PHE A 52 -21.00 17.39 -5.50
C PHE A 52 -20.18 18.43 -6.24
N ILE A 53 -19.11 18.89 -5.63
CA ILE A 53 -18.14 19.81 -6.21
C ILE A 53 -16.83 19.05 -6.39
N THR A 54 -16.42 18.83 -7.64
CA THR A 54 -15.26 18.00 -7.97
C THR A 54 -14.22 18.78 -8.74
N PHE A 55 -12.96 18.61 -8.37
CA PHE A 55 -11.78 19.09 -9.08
C PHE A 55 -10.79 17.96 -9.26
N ASN A 56 -10.27 17.79 -10.48
CA ASN A 56 -9.12 16.97 -10.78
C ASN A 56 -7.99 17.90 -11.27
N PHE A 57 -6.92 18.02 -10.47
CA PHE A 57 -5.84 18.97 -10.72
C PHE A 57 -4.78 18.46 -11.71
N GLU A 58 -4.91 17.23 -12.21
CA GLU A 58 -4.17 16.79 -13.40
C GLU A 58 -4.78 17.35 -14.70
N SER A 59 -6.02 17.87 -14.65
CA SER A 59 -6.70 18.43 -15.83
C SER A 59 -6.34 19.90 -16.03
N LEU A 60 -5.97 20.27 -17.27
CA LEU A 60 -5.75 21.67 -17.66
C LEU A 60 -6.98 22.56 -17.46
N ALA A 61 -8.18 22.00 -17.51
CA ALA A 61 -9.41 22.74 -17.23
C ALA A 61 -9.43 23.37 -15.83
N ASN A 62 -8.73 22.75 -14.88
CA ASN A 62 -8.62 23.21 -13.49
C ASN A 62 -7.29 23.95 -13.17
N ALA A 63 -6.40 24.14 -14.17
CA ALA A 63 -5.09 24.76 -13.96
C ALA A 63 -5.20 26.18 -13.37
N LYS A 64 -6.24 26.93 -13.69
CA LYS A 64 -6.49 28.28 -13.15
C LYS A 64 -6.80 28.29 -11.63
N TYR A 65 -7.13 27.14 -11.06
CA TYR A 65 -7.43 26.98 -9.62
C TYR A 65 -6.30 26.36 -8.82
N CYS A 66 -5.09 26.25 -9.39
CA CYS A 66 -3.93 25.63 -8.72
C CYS A 66 -3.23 26.56 -7.69
N THR A 67 -3.99 27.51 -7.09
CA THR A 67 -3.56 28.30 -5.91
C THR A 67 -4.66 28.32 -4.87
N ALA A 68 -4.31 28.43 -3.59
CA ALA A 68 -5.27 28.45 -2.50
C ALA A 68 -6.36 29.49 -2.67
N THR A 69 -5.99 30.73 -3.04
CA THR A 69 -6.94 31.84 -3.21
C THR A 69 -7.92 31.58 -4.37
N ALA A 70 -7.41 31.22 -5.55
CA ALA A 70 -8.24 30.97 -6.72
C ALA A 70 -9.20 29.79 -6.52
N LEU A 71 -8.73 28.73 -5.84
CA LEU A 71 -9.56 27.59 -5.50
C LEU A 71 -10.65 27.98 -4.49
N TYR A 72 -10.31 28.74 -3.47
CA TYR A 72 -11.27 29.16 -2.44
C TYR A 72 -12.38 30.08 -3.03
N GLU A 73 -12.03 31.03 -3.91
CA GLU A 73 -12.98 31.89 -4.59
C GLU A 73 -13.97 31.09 -5.46
N GLU A 74 -13.45 30.10 -6.20
CA GLU A 74 -14.31 29.21 -7.00
C GLU A 74 -15.21 28.34 -6.13
N LEU A 75 -14.68 27.80 -5.01
CA LEU A 75 -15.50 27.05 -4.05
C LEU A 75 -16.62 27.89 -3.47
N SER A 76 -16.32 29.13 -3.05
CA SER A 76 -17.32 30.06 -2.50
C SER A 76 -18.45 30.31 -3.52
N THR A 77 -18.08 30.48 -4.80
CA THR A 77 -19.06 30.72 -5.87
C THR A 77 -19.94 29.49 -6.12
N ARG A 78 -19.35 28.29 -6.16
CA ARG A 78 -20.12 27.05 -6.43
C ARG A 78 -21.02 26.69 -5.25
N ILE A 79 -20.51 26.80 -4.01
CA ILE A 79 -21.23 26.44 -2.80
C ILE A 79 -22.42 27.38 -2.56
N ALA A 80 -22.31 28.66 -2.92
CA ALA A 80 -23.42 29.61 -2.79
C ALA A 80 -24.70 29.19 -3.54
N GLY A 81 -24.57 28.37 -4.58
CA GLY A 81 -25.71 27.84 -5.36
C GLY A 81 -26.23 26.48 -4.87
N VAL A 82 -25.65 25.90 -3.81
CA VAL A 82 -25.99 24.56 -3.32
C VAL A 82 -26.95 24.65 -2.16
N SER A 83 -28.01 23.86 -2.17
CA SER A 83 -28.94 23.72 -1.04
C SER A 83 -28.49 22.53 -0.17
N GLY A 84 -28.22 22.78 1.11
CA GLY A 84 -27.74 21.78 2.06
C GLY A 84 -26.22 21.59 2.04
N LYS A 85 -25.75 20.47 2.62
CA LYS A 85 -24.32 20.15 2.75
C LYS A 85 -23.68 19.91 1.39
N SER A 86 -22.53 20.52 1.15
CA SER A 86 -21.72 20.30 -0.06
C SER A 86 -20.70 19.18 0.16
N PHE A 87 -20.50 18.34 -0.86
CA PHE A 87 -19.49 17.28 -0.85
C PHE A 87 -18.38 17.65 -1.81
N LEU A 88 -17.17 17.89 -1.26
CA LEU A 88 -16.04 18.44 -1.99
C LEU A 88 -15.04 17.32 -2.29
N PHE A 89 -14.75 17.09 -3.57
CA PHE A 89 -13.83 16.06 -4.03
C PHE A 89 -12.66 16.68 -4.77
N PHE A 90 -11.46 16.53 -4.22
CA PHE A 90 -10.22 17.06 -4.78
C PHE A 90 -9.26 15.93 -5.13
N ASP A 91 -9.09 15.67 -6.42
CA ASP A 91 -8.17 14.66 -6.92
C ASP A 91 -6.80 15.29 -7.22
N GLU A 92 -5.71 14.67 -6.67
CA GLU A 92 -4.31 15.14 -6.74
C GLU A 92 -4.14 16.57 -6.19
N ILE A 93 -4.67 16.84 -4.99
CA ILE A 93 -4.72 18.20 -4.36
C ILE A 93 -3.33 18.84 -4.21
N GLN A 94 -2.25 18.07 -4.14
CA GLN A 94 -0.89 18.57 -4.01
C GLN A 94 -0.39 19.39 -5.23
N GLU A 95 -1.11 19.37 -6.33
CA GLU A 95 -0.83 20.25 -7.47
C GLU A 95 -1.29 21.70 -7.22
N VAL A 96 -2.10 21.94 -6.17
CA VAL A 96 -2.53 23.27 -5.73
C VAL A 96 -1.51 23.84 -4.74
N LYS A 97 -0.98 25.01 -5.04
CA LYS A 97 -0.04 25.70 -4.14
C LYS A 97 -0.77 26.18 -2.89
N GLU A 98 -0.20 25.88 -1.70
CA GLU A 98 -0.76 26.23 -0.37
C GLU A 98 -2.19 25.69 -0.16
N TRP A 99 -2.52 24.54 -0.75
CA TRP A 99 -3.85 23.92 -0.71
C TRP A 99 -4.38 23.73 0.70
N GLU A 100 -3.51 23.52 1.70
CA GLU A 100 -3.86 23.32 3.10
C GLU A 100 -4.64 24.50 3.66
N LYS A 101 -4.26 25.71 3.25
CA LYS A 101 -4.96 26.94 3.67
C LYS A 101 -6.38 26.98 3.12
N CYS A 102 -6.53 26.64 1.83
CA CYS A 102 -7.85 26.60 1.19
C CYS A 102 -8.76 25.55 1.85
N ILE A 103 -8.25 24.33 2.05
CA ILE A 103 -9.04 23.23 2.63
C ILE A 103 -9.42 23.51 4.08
N ASN A 104 -8.52 24.11 4.88
CA ASN A 104 -8.86 24.51 6.24
C ASN A 104 -9.92 25.62 6.29
N SER A 105 -9.81 26.63 5.40
CA SER A 105 -10.82 27.69 5.29
C SER A 105 -12.16 27.13 4.84
N ALA A 106 -12.18 26.28 3.81
CA ALA A 106 -13.42 25.66 3.34
C ALA A 106 -14.14 24.87 4.45
N ARG A 107 -13.38 24.13 5.28
CA ARG A 107 -13.93 23.40 6.42
C ARG A 107 -14.55 24.32 7.49
N VAL A 108 -13.98 25.52 7.69
CA VAL A 108 -14.45 26.48 8.72
C VAL A 108 -15.64 27.27 8.21
N ASP A 109 -15.62 27.68 6.94
CA ASP A 109 -16.55 28.68 6.40
C ASP A 109 -17.80 28.05 5.77
N PHE A 110 -17.75 26.75 5.39
CA PHE A 110 -18.85 26.09 4.67
C PHE A 110 -19.35 24.83 5.40
N ASP A 111 -20.66 24.56 5.27
CA ASP A 111 -21.21 23.24 5.63
C ASP A 111 -20.84 22.25 4.51
N CYS A 112 -19.70 21.60 4.68
CA CYS A 112 -19.17 20.72 3.66
C CYS A 112 -18.56 19.44 4.25
N ASP A 113 -18.46 18.42 3.38
CA ASP A 113 -17.77 17.16 3.60
C ASP A 113 -16.64 17.03 2.58
N ILE A 114 -15.39 16.85 3.05
CA ILE A 114 -14.20 17.03 2.22
C ILE A 114 -13.47 15.70 2.01
N TYR A 115 -13.20 15.38 0.74
CA TYR A 115 -12.42 14.23 0.29
C TYR A 115 -11.27 14.70 -0.59
N ILE A 116 -10.05 14.31 -0.26
CA ILE A 116 -8.86 14.66 -1.02
C ILE A 116 -8.05 13.42 -1.38
N THR A 117 -7.36 13.43 -2.53
CA THR A 117 -6.39 12.39 -2.87
C THR A 117 -4.99 12.94 -3.04
N GLY A 118 -4.00 12.06 -2.86
CA GLY A 118 -2.61 12.33 -3.18
C GLY A 118 -1.76 11.07 -3.27
N SER A 119 -0.70 11.15 -4.08
CA SER A 119 0.16 10.01 -4.40
C SER A 119 1.39 9.86 -3.49
N ASN A 120 1.45 10.60 -2.35
CA ASN A 120 2.64 10.59 -1.49
C ASN A 120 2.26 10.82 -0.03
N ALA A 121 2.89 10.05 0.89
CA ALA A 121 2.69 10.17 2.34
C ALA A 121 3.10 11.56 2.90
N LYS A 122 3.97 12.28 2.20
CA LYS A 122 4.30 13.67 2.57
C LYS A 122 3.12 14.62 2.46
N LEU A 123 2.05 14.24 1.77
CA LEU A 123 0.81 15.00 1.79
C LEU A 123 0.34 15.27 3.24
N LEU A 124 0.60 14.33 4.16
CA LEU A 124 0.18 14.38 5.56
C LEU A 124 1.33 14.74 6.52
N SER A 125 2.51 15.12 6.01
CA SER A 125 3.67 15.51 6.82
C SER A 125 3.97 17.00 6.72
N GLY A 126 4.72 17.54 7.69
CA GLY A 126 5.17 18.93 7.67
C GLY A 126 4.08 19.93 8.04
N GLU A 127 3.84 20.93 7.19
CA GLU A 127 2.88 22.00 7.45
C GLU A 127 1.44 21.50 7.59
N LEU A 128 1.10 20.40 6.90
CA LEU A 128 -0.21 19.77 6.98
C LEU A 128 -0.51 19.22 8.38
N ALA A 129 0.47 18.53 8.97
CA ALA A 129 0.34 18.04 10.34
C ALA A 129 0.11 19.22 11.32
N THR A 130 0.60 20.39 10.99
CA THR A 130 0.43 21.62 11.80
C THR A 130 -0.91 22.29 11.56
N TYR A 131 -1.35 22.44 10.30
CA TYR A 131 -2.59 23.14 9.96
C TYR A 131 -3.85 22.27 10.16
N LEU A 132 -3.78 20.98 9.88
CA LEU A 132 -4.91 20.06 9.92
C LEU A 132 -4.79 18.98 11.00
N GLY A 133 -3.87 19.13 11.95
CA GLY A 133 -3.62 18.16 13.03
C GLY A 133 -4.90 17.79 13.77
N GLY A 134 -5.24 16.50 13.80
CA GLY A 134 -6.45 15.97 14.43
C GLY A 134 -7.76 16.22 13.67
N ARG A 135 -7.70 16.75 12.44
CA ARG A 135 -8.88 17.14 11.65
C ARG A 135 -9.02 16.35 10.36
N TYR A 136 -8.27 15.29 10.19
CA TYR A 136 -8.33 14.39 9.03
C TYR A 136 -8.24 12.93 9.46
N VAL A 137 -8.68 12.05 8.58
CA VAL A 137 -8.46 10.61 8.64
C VAL A 137 -7.85 10.15 7.32
N GLU A 138 -6.82 9.31 7.41
CA GLU A 138 -6.13 8.77 6.25
C GLU A 138 -6.61 7.37 5.90
N PHE A 139 -6.80 7.13 4.60
CA PHE A 139 -7.07 5.82 4.01
C PHE A 139 -6.03 5.55 2.92
N VAL A 140 -5.14 4.59 3.18
CA VAL A 140 -4.12 4.20 2.19
C VAL A 140 -4.72 3.22 1.20
N ILE A 141 -4.78 3.60 -0.07
CA ILE A 141 -5.36 2.80 -1.15
C ILE A 141 -4.23 2.02 -1.84
N TYR A 142 -4.23 0.71 -1.63
CA TYR A 142 -3.26 -0.22 -2.21
C TYR A 142 -3.72 -0.73 -3.59
N PRO A 143 -2.82 -1.30 -4.40
CA PRO A 143 -3.19 -2.17 -5.52
C PRO A 143 -4.16 -3.27 -5.06
N PHE A 144 -4.87 -3.91 -5.97
CA PHE A 144 -5.85 -4.95 -5.63
C PHE A 144 -5.24 -6.06 -4.77
N SER A 145 -5.96 -6.46 -3.74
CA SER A 145 -5.74 -7.75 -3.07
C SER A 145 -6.03 -8.90 -4.05
N PHE A 146 -5.62 -10.12 -3.70
CA PHE A 146 -5.98 -11.27 -4.53
C PHE A 146 -7.51 -11.47 -4.62
N GLU A 147 -8.23 -11.18 -3.55
CA GLU A 147 -9.70 -11.19 -3.52
C GLU A 147 -10.30 -10.15 -4.50
N GLU A 148 -9.85 -8.88 -4.42
CA GLU A 148 -10.28 -7.80 -5.33
C GLU A 148 -9.91 -8.09 -6.79
N TYR A 149 -8.73 -8.69 -7.01
CA TYR A 149 -8.31 -9.14 -8.34
C TYR A 149 -9.27 -10.17 -8.91
N LEU A 150 -9.62 -11.21 -8.14
CA LEU A 150 -10.59 -12.22 -8.55
C LEU A 150 -11.98 -11.64 -8.78
N GLU A 151 -12.44 -10.73 -7.92
CA GLU A 151 -13.73 -10.04 -8.10
C GLU A 151 -13.77 -9.28 -9.43
N CYS A 152 -12.69 -8.55 -9.75
CA CYS A 152 -12.59 -7.80 -10.99
C CYS A 152 -12.59 -8.72 -12.22
N LYS A 153 -11.87 -9.85 -12.17
CA LYS A 153 -11.84 -10.86 -13.24
C LYS A 153 -13.20 -11.50 -13.47
N LYS A 154 -13.96 -11.81 -12.41
CA LYS A 154 -15.31 -12.37 -12.51
C LYS A 154 -16.30 -11.45 -13.24
N GLN A 155 -16.14 -10.13 -13.13
CA GLN A 155 -17.00 -9.17 -13.85
C GLN A 155 -16.76 -9.15 -15.35
N GLY A 156 -15.60 -9.62 -15.83
CA GLY A 156 -15.19 -9.56 -17.24
C GLY A 156 -15.28 -10.89 -18.00
N GLN A 157 -15.61 -11.99 -17.35
CA GLN A 157 -15.60 -13.33 -17.95
C GLN A 157 -16.86 -14.14 -17.62
N GLU A 158 -17.45 -14.79 -18.64
CA GLU A 158 -18.46 -15.83 -18.46
C GLU A 158 -17.74 -17.18 -18.25
N GLY A 159 -17.77 -17.72 -17.04
CA GLY A 159 -17.22 -19.03 -16.70
C GLY A 159 -16.62 -19.11 -15.29
N GLN A 160 -16.29 -20.33 -14.87
CA GLN A 160 -15.68 -20.57 -13.57
C GLN A 160 -14.17 -20.32 -13.64
N LEU A 161 -13.67 -19.33 -12.87
CA LEU A 161 -12.26 -19.03 -12.77
C LEU A 161 -11.51 -20.12 -12.01
N SER A 162 -10.36 -20.54 -12.52
CA SER A 162 -9.42 -21.38 -11.77
C SER A 162 -8.61 -20.54 -10.81
N ILE A 163 -8.89 -20.61 -9.51
CA ILE A 163 -8.17 -19.89 -8.47
C ILE A 163 -6.66 -20.12 -8.54
N VAL A 164 -6.24 -21.35 -8.89
CA VAL A 164 -4.82 -21.72 -9.02
C VAL A 164 -4.17 -20.97 -10.19
N ALA A 165 -4.83 -20.94 -11.35
CA ALA A 165 -4.31 -20.21 -12.52
C ALA A 165 -4.29 -18.71 -12.28
N GLU A 166 -5.36 -18.14 -11.73
CA GLU A 166 -5.43 -16.72 -11.42
C GLU A 166 -4.41 -16.30 -10.34
N PHE A 167 -4.11 -17.18 -9.39
CA PHE A 167 -3.07 -16.88 -8.40
C PHE A 167 -1.68 -16.84 -9.02
N LYS A 168 -1.40 -17.71 -9.99
CA LYS A 168 -0.16 -17.67 -10.76
C LYS A 168 -0.02 -16.35 -11.53
N ASP A 169 -1.09 -15.92 -12.21
CA ASP A 169 -1.10 -14.64 -12.92
C ASP A 169 -0.93 -13.46 -11.94
N TYR A 170 -1.55 -13.52 -10.76
CA TYR A 170 -1.40 -12.51 -9.72
C TYR A 170 0.02 -12.43 -9.17
N ILE A 171 0.71 -13.56 -9.01
CA ILE A 171 2.14 -13.63 -8.67
C ILE A 171 3.00 -12.91 -9.72
N ASP A 172 2.76 -13.17 -11.00
CA ASP A 172 3.56 -12.64 -12.09
C ASP A 172 3.24 -11.16 -12.40
N LEU A 173 1.97 -10.80 -12.44
CA LEU A 173 1.52 -9.50 -12.94
C LEU A 173 1.14 -8.50 -11.83
N GLY A 174 0.91 -8.98 -10.60
CA GLY A 174 0.51 -8.12 -9.49
C GLY A 174 -0.96 -7.73 -9.49
N GLY A 175 -1.28 -6.76 -8.64
CA GLY A 175 -2.65 -6.29 -8.39
C GLY A 175 -2.90 -4.85 -8.87
N MET A 176 -2.07 -4.27 -9.75
CA MET A 176 -2.36 -2.93 -10.27
C MET A 176 -3.68 -2.92 -11.05
N PRO A 177 -4.68 -2.07 -10.69
CA PRO A 177 -6.07 -2.19 -11.17
C PRO A 177 -6.23 -2.21 -12.69
N PHE A 178 -5.43 -1.42 -13.41
CA PHE A 178 -5.54 -1.33 -14.88
C PHE A 178 -5.16 -2.63 -15.60
N LEU A 179 -4.39 -3.51 -14.97
CA LEU A 179 -3.95 -4.78 -15.57
C LEU A 179 -5.13 -5.69 -15.94
N THR A 180 -6.24 -5.59 -15.23
CA THR A 180 -7.46 -6.34 -15.55
C THR A 180 -8.02 -6.02 -16.93
N ASN A 181 -7.75 -4.81 -17.45
CA ASN A 181 -8.15 -4.40 -18.80
C ASN A 181 -7.23 -4.93 -19.91
N LEU A 182 -6.09 -5.52 -19.55
CA LEU A 182 -5.11 -6.07 -20.49
C LEU A 182 -5.32 -7.57 -20.75
N HIS A 183 -6.36 -8.15 -20.17
CA HIS A 183 -6.82 -9.54 -20.41
C HIS A 183 -5.71 -10.60 -20.33
N GLY A 184 -4.71 -10.41 -19.47
CA GLY A 184 -3.60 -11.35 -19.28
C GLY A 184 -2.47 -11.23 -20.30
N ASP A 185 -2.47 -10.24 -21.19
CA ASP A 185 -1.32 -9.98 -22.05
C ASP A 185 -0.10 -9.57 -21.22
N ARG A 186 0.83 -10.51 -21.01
CA ARG A 186 2.03 -10.30 -20.21
C ARG A 186 2.92 -9.18 -20.76
N ARG A 187 3.06 -9.07 -22.09
CA ARG A 187 3.91 -8.04 -22.71
C ARG A 187 3.35 -6.64 -22.49
N ALA A 188 2.07 -6.46 -22.72
CA ALA A 188 1.39 -5.19 -22.46
C ALA A 188 1.41 -4.85 -20.96
N SER A 189 1.20 -5.84 -20.10
CA SER A 189 1.25 -5.68 -18.64
C SER A 189 2.62 -5.22 -18.15
N MET A 190 3.70 -5.84 -18.61
CA MET A 190 5.07 -5.44 -18.25
C MET A 190 5.42 -4.04 -18.76
N LEU A 191 4.97 -3.67 -19.95
CA LEU A 191 5.15 -2.31 -20.47
C LEU A 191 4.43 -1.28 -19.59
N TYR A 192 3.18 -1.54 -19.24
CA TYR A 192 2.39 -0.68 -18.36
C TYR A 192 3.02 -0.55 -16.97
N LEU A 193 3.46 -1.66 -16.35
CA LEU A 193 4.07 -1.64 -15.02
C LEU A 193 5.39 -0.87 -14.99
N ARG A 194 6.21 -0.96 -16.05
CA ARG A 194 7.43 -0.15 -16.20
C ARG A 194 7.10 1.35 -16.32
N ASP A 195 6.03 1.69 -17.01
CA ASP A 195 5.58 3.09 -17.13
C ASP A 195 5.07 3.61 -15.77
N VAL A 196 4.30 2.81 -15.03
CA VAL A 196 3.87 3.15 -13.66
C VAL A 196 5.08 3.38 -12.76
N TYR A 197 6.04 2.44 -12.74
CA TYR A 197 7.29 2.57 -11.98
C TYR A 197 8.04 3.86 -12.34
N SER A 198 8.29 4.10 -13.63
CA SER A 198 8.98 5.30 -14.09
C SER A 198 8.27 6.58 -13.66
N SER A 199 6.93 6.59 -13.72
CA SER A 199 6.11 7.72 -13.27
C SER A 199 6.24 7.96 -11.77
N VAL A 200 6.22 6.90 -10.94
CA VAL A 200 6.44 6.98 -9.48
C VAL A 200 7.84 7.54 -9.20
N ILE A 201 8.87 6.97 -9.83
CA ILE A 201 10.26 7.42 -9.61
C ILE A 201 10.44 8.87 -9.99
N LEU A 202 10.04 9.27 -11.19
CA LEU A 202 10.29 10.64 -11.67
C LEU A 202 9.46 11.70 -10.95
N LYS A 203 8.16 11.45 -10.75
CA LYS A 203 7.24 12.45 -10.18
C LYS A 203 7.23 12.44 -8.66
N ASP A 204 7.10 11.25 -8.05
CA ASP A 204 6.82 11.15 -6.62
C ASP A 204 8.09 10.96 -5.76
N VAL A 205 9.19 10.44 -6.35
CA VAL A 205 10.48 10.29 -5.65
C VAL A 205 11.45 11.40 -6.04
N VAL A 206 11.88 11.47 -7.30
CA VAL A 206 12.96 12.36 -7.75
C VAL A 206 12.55 13.83 -7.65
N LYS A 207 11.46 14.23 -8.31
CA LYS A 207 11.01 15.63 -8.36
C LYS A 207 10.71 16.18 -6.97
N ARG A 208 9.97 15.43 -6.13
CA ARG A 208 9.56 15.88 -4.79
C ARG A 208 10.68 15.97 -3.77
N ASN A 209 11.74 15.17 -3.94
CA ASN A 209 12.87 15.14 -3.02
C ASN A 209 14.12 15.82 -3.60
N ASN A 210 14.04 16.45 -4.79
CA ASN A 210 15.14 17.09 -5.49
C ASN A 210 16.37 16.15 -5.63
N ILE A 211 16.13 14.86 -5.91
CA ILE A 211 17.20 13.86 -6.06
C ILE A 211 17.94 14.14 -7.37
N ARG A 212 19.25 14.38 -7.26
CA ARG A 212 20.10 14.69 -8.41
C ARG A 212 20.74 13.46 -9.03
N ASP A 213 21.07 12.46 -8.21
CA ASP A 213 21.74 11.23 -8.63
C ASP A 213 20.71 10.11 -8.83
N VAL A 214 20.05 10.14 -10.00
CA VAL A 214 19.00 9.16 -10.35
C VAL A 214 19.60 7.77 -10.57
N ASP A 215 20.82 7.65 -11.15
CA ASP A 215 21.50 6.37 -11.33
C ASP A 215 21.76 5.67 -9.98
N LEU A 216 22.21 6.42 -8.98
CA LEU A 216 22.38 5.88 -7.63
C LEU A 216 21.04 5.42 -7.03
N LEU A 217 19.98 6.20 -7.22
CA LEU A 217 18.64 5.84 -6.76
C LEU A 217 18.17 4.53 -7.37
N GLU A 218 18.29 4.37 -8.70
CA GLU A 218 17.88 3.15 -9.41
C GLU A 218 18.67 1.93 -8.96
N ARG A 219 19.97 2.05 -8.73
CA ARG A 219 20.80 0.97 -8.17
C ARG A 219 20.38 0.56 -6.76
N ILE A 220 20.05 1.55 -5.90
CA ILE A 220 19.55 1.27 -4.55
C ILE A 220 18.19 0.55 -4.63
N ILE A 221 17.28 1.01 -5.50
CA ILE A 221 15.98 0.39 -5.71
C ILE A 221 16.16 -1.06 -6.19
N THR A 222 16.99 -1.29 -7.21
CA THR A 222 17.28 -2.64 -7.72
C THR A 222 17.82 -3.54 -6.61
N TYR A 223 18.71 -3.03 -5.76
CA TYR A 223 19.19 -3.80 -4.61
C TYR A 223 18.06 -4.18 -3.65
N VAL A 224 17.16 -3.25 -3.33
CA VAL A 224 16.01 -3.54 -2.45
C VAL A 224 15.07 -4.56 -3.10
N LEU A 225 14.80 -4.44 -4.41
CA LEU A 225 13.96 -5.39 -5.15
C LEU A 225 14.53 -6.81 -5.17
N ALA A 226 15.87 -6.92 -5.28
CA ALA A 226 16.58 -8.20 -5.21
C ALA A 226 16.55 -8.82 -3.80
N ASN A 227 16.36 -8.01 -2.76
CA ASN A 227 16.44 -8.40 -1.35
C ASN A 227 15.14 -8.12 -0.58
N VAL A 228 14.00 -8.17 -1.26
CA VAL A 228 12.69 -8.05 -0.61
C VAL A 228 12.57 -9.13 0.48
N GLY A 229 12.09 -8.76 1.68
CA GLY A 229 12.00 -9.67 2.80
C GLY A 229 13.34 -10.03 3.49
N HIS A 230 14.47 -9.58 2.96
CA HIS A 230 15.77 -9.76 3.62
C HIS A 230 16.15 -8.55 4.49
N THR A 231 16.99 -8.82 5.47
CA THR A 231 17.54 -7.78 6.35
C THR A 231 18.33 -6.74 5.55
N PHE A 232 17.94 -5.48 5.71
CA PHE A 232 18.57 -4.35 5.03
C PHE A 232 19.68 -3.71 5.89
N SER A 233 20.79 -3.37 5.24
CA SER A 233 21.90 -2.64 5.85
C SER A 233 22.44 -1.56 4.92
N ALA A 234 22.13 -0.29 5.22
CA ALA A 234 22.66 0.85 4.48
C ALA A 234 24.21 0.89 4.51
N ARG A 235 24.82 0.43 5.62
CA ARG A 235 26.28 0.34 5.76
C ARG A 235 26.87 -0.69 4.80
N SER A 236 26.23 -1.85 4.64
CA SER A 236 26.68 -2.88 3.71
C SER A 236 26.61 -2.40 2.26
N ILE A 237 25.53 -1.69 1.90
CA ILE A 237 25.37 -1.11 0.56
C ILE A 237 26.42 0.01 0.33
N SER A 238 26.66 0.86 1.32
CA SER A 238 27.71 1.89 1.24
C SER A 238 29.09 1.28 1.01
N ASN A 239 29.42 0.19 1.72
CA ASN A 239 30.67 -0.54 1.54
C ASN A 239 30.78 -1.19 0.13
N TYR A 240 29.67 -1.73 -0.37
CA TYR A 240 29.62 -2.27 -1.75
C TYR A 240 29.91 -1.17 -2.78
N PHE A 241 29.27 -0.02 -2.71
CA PHE A 241 29.57 1.11 -3.61
C PHE A 241 31.03 1.60 -3.48
N LYS A 242 31.58 1.58 -2.26
CA LYS A 242 32.99 1.94 -2.03
C LYS A 242 33.94 0.97 -2.75
N SER A 243 33.62 -0.35 -2.82
CA SER A 243 34.42 -1.32 -3.58
C SER A 243 34.36 -1.06 -5.09
N GLU A 244 33.31 -0.41 -5.57
CA GLU A 244 33.18 0.05 -6.97
C GLU A 244 33.72 1.47 -7.20
N ASN A 245 34.57 1.99 -6.29
CA ASN A 245 35.14 3.34 -6.31
C ASN A 245 34.11 4.48 -6.24
N ARG A 246 32.89 4.22 -5.77
CA ARG A 246 31.84 5.23 -5.56
C ARG A 246 31.59 5.41 -4.07
N LYS A 247 31.94 6.59 -3.54
CA LYS A 247 31.69 6.92 -2.13
C LYS A 247 30.25 7.39 -1.94
N VAL A 248 29.45 6.60 -1.22
CA VAL A 248 28.06 6.93 -0.88
C VAL A 248 27.88 6.82 0.62
N ALA A 249 27.39 7.87 1.27
CA ALA A 249 27.14 7.84 2.71
C ALA A 249 25.90 6.97 3.02
N PRO A 250 25.90 6.18 4.12
CA PRO A 250 24.73 5.40 4.53
C PRO A 250 23.45 6.25 4.68
N GLU A 251 23.58 7.51 5.14
CA GLU A 251 22.48 8.45 5.30
C GLU A 251 21.83 8.80 3.95
N THR A 252 22.60 8.90 2.87
CA THR A 252 22.08 9.12 1.52
C THR A 252 21.23 7.95 1.07
N ILE A 253 21.68 6.72 1.32
CA ILE A 253 20.95 5.50 1.01
C ILE A 253 19.62 5.45 1.77
N LEU A 254 19.66 5.73 3.09
CA LEU A 254 18.46 5.78 3.92
C LEU A 254 17.47 6.85 3.46
N ASN A 255 17.96 8.03 3.07
CA ASN A 255 17.11 9.12 2.56
C ASN A 255 16.44 8.75 1.24
N TYR A 256 17.14 8.05 0.33
CA TYR A 256 16.59 7.60 -0.94
C TYR A 256 15.52 6.53 -0.75
N ILE A 257 15.77 5.57 0.14
CA ILE A 257 14.77 4.55 0.47
C ILE A 257 13.55 5.18 1.17
N LYS A 258 13.78 6.13 2.09
CA LYS A 258 12.69 6.87 2.72
C LYS A 258 11.84 7.59 1.67
N ALA A 259 12.45 8.23 0.67
CA ALA A 259 11.71 8.87 -0.41
C ALA A 259 10.86 7.87 -1.21
N CYS A 260 11.35 6.63 -1.41
CA CYS A 260 10.58 5.56 -2.04
C CYS A 260 9.42 5.06 -1.13
N CYS A 261 9.63 5.01 0.20
CA CYS A 261 8.57 4.69 1.15
C CYS A 261 7.51 5.79 1.19
N ASP A 262 7.92 7.06 1.19
CA ASP A 262 7.00 8.21 1.13
C ASP A 262 6.15 8.20 -0.15
N ALA A 263 6.65 7.63 -1.26
CA ALA A 263 5.93 7.41 -2.50
C ALA A 263 5.11 6.09 -2.54
N TYR A 264 5.01 5.38 -1.42
CA TYR A 264 4.34 4.08 -1.29
C TYR A 264 4.90 2.97 -2.21
N LEU A 265 6.14 3.11 -2.69
CA LEU A 265 6.79 2.05 -3.47
C LEU A 265 7.25 0.91 -2.55
N PHE A 266 7.82 1.25 -1.40
CA PHE A 266 8.27 0.30 -0.39
C PHE A 266 7.61 0.51 0.96
N PHE A 267 7.45 -0.58 1.70
CA PHE A 267 7.00 -0.62 3.09
C PHE A 267 8.12 -1.15 3.96
N LYS A 268 8.47 -0.37 4.96
CA LYS A 268 9.50 -0.71 5.94
C LYS A 268 8.88 -1.40 7.13
N LEU A 269 9.36 -2.58 7.48
CA LEU A 269 9.01 -3.29 8.71
C LEU A 269 10.17 -3.24 9.70
N SER A 270 9.85 -2.82 10.91
CA SER A 270 10.78 -2.86 12.05
C SER A 270 10.77 -4.24 12.68
N ARG A 271 11.84 -4.57 13.37
CA ARG A 271 11.95 -5.82 14.14
C ARG A 271 11.41 -5.63 15.56
N GLU A 272 10.66 -6.61 16.05
CA GLU A 272 10.16 -6.67 17.42
C GLU A 272 10.81 -7.85 18.16
N ASP A 273 11.36 -7.58 19.34
CA ASP A 273 11.71 -8.65 20.28
C ASP A 273 10.43 -9.10 20.99
N ILE A 274 9.92 -10.28 20.61
CA ILE A 274 8.65 -10.81 21.12
C ILE A 274 8.68 -10.99 22.63
N ALA A 275 9.79 -11.51 23.17
CA ALA A 275 9.95 -11.73 24.62
C ALA A 275 10.12 -10.41 25.39
N GLY A 276 10.94 -9.50 24.87
CA GLY A 276 11.21 -8.20 25.48
C GLY A 276 10.16 -7.13 25.18
N LYS A 277 9.22 -7.38 24.28
CA LYS A 277 8.19 -6.43 23.82
C LYS A 277 8.78 -5.07 23.40
N LYS A 278 9.89 -5.10 22.68
CA LYS A 278 10.63 -3.89 22.26
C LYS A 278 10.80 -3.86 20.75
N ILE A 279 10.49 -2.71 20.16
CA ILE A 279 10.83 -2.44 18.76
C ILE A 279 12.33 -2.18 18.67
N LEU A 280 12.99 -2.89 17.74
CA LEU A 280 14.41 -2.76 17.48
C LEU A 280 14.63 -1.89 16.24
N SER A 281 15.49 -0.89 16.35
CA SER A 281 15.82 0.03 15.24
C SER A 281 16.93 -0.49 14.32
N VAL A 282 17.15 -1.81 14.30
CA VAL A 282 18.19 -2.46 13.51
C VAL A 282 17.61 -3.65 12.76
N ASN A 283 18.23 -4.00 11.64
CA ASN A 283 17.83 -5.16 10.83
C ASN A 283 16.38 -5.06 10.29
N GLU A 284 16.01 -3.89 9.81
CA GLU A 284 14.72 -3.65 9.15
C GLU A 284 14.63 -4.43 7.85
N LYS A 285 13.41 -4.78 7.42
CA LYS A 285 13.13 -5.37 6.11
C LYS A 285 12.27 -4.42 5.29
N TYR A 286 12.36 -4.54 3.97
CA TYR A 286 11.56 -3.76 3.03
C TYR A 286 10.76 -4.67 2.12
N TYR A 287 9.49 -4.31 1.92
CA TYR A 287 8.54 -5.00 1.06
C TYR A 287 8.04 -4.05 -0.01
N ILE A 288 7.82 -4.57 -1.22
CA ILE A 288 7.29 -3.77 -2.31
C ILE A 288 5.76 -3.78 -2.29
N VAL A 289 5.16 -2.66 -2.65
CA VAL A 289 3.69 -2.48 -2.68
C VAL A 289 2.98 -3.45 -3.63
N ASP A 290 3.64 -3.86 -4.71
CA ASP A 290 3.08 -4.71 -5.75
C ASP A 290 4.17 -5.56 -6.42
N GLN A 291 3.95 -6.87 -6.45
CA GLN A 291 4.92 -7.83 -6.99
C GLN A 291 5.05 -7.73 -8.52
N GLY A 292 4.02 -7.26 -9.23
CA GLY A 292 4.12 -7.06 -10.68
C GLY A 292 5.08 -5.92 -11.04
N ILE A 293 5.14 -4.86 -10.22
CA ILE A 293 6.15 -3.81 -10.37
C ILE A 293 7.56 -4.40 -10.15
N ARG A 294 7.72 -5.28 -9.15
CA ARG A 294 9.01 -5.98 -8.94
C ARG A 294 9.41 -6.78 -10.17
N GLU A 295 8.50 -7.58 -10.72
CA GLU A 295 8.75 -8.37 -11.92
C GLU A 295 9.12 -7.50 -13.12
N ALA A 296 8.40 -6.41 -13.35
CA ALA A 296 8.65 -5.51 -14.47
C ALA A 296 10.03 -4.83 -14.43
N VAL A 297 10.59 -4.61 -13.23
CA VAL A 297 11.86 -3.88 -13.02
C VAL A 297 13.03 -4.82 -12.80
N TYR A 298 12.84 -5.88 -12.02
CA TYR A 298 13.89 -6.77 -11.56
C TYR A 298 13.91 -8.12 -12.31
N ASP A 299 12.75 -8.60 -12.81
CA ASP A 299 12.61 -9.87 -13.56
C ASP A 299 13.09 -11.08 -12.75
N GLY A 300 12.55 -11.28 -11.57
CA GLY A 300 13.03 -12.30 -10.63
C GLY A 300 11.98 -13.06 -9.84
N ASN A 301 10.68 -12.82 -10.06
CA ASN A 301 9.63 -13.38 -9.24
C ASN A 301 9.62 -14.91 -9.20
N THR A 302 9.83 -15.57 -10.33
CA THR A 302 9.84 -17.04 -10.39
C THR A 302 11.04 -17.69 -9.71
N ARG A 303 12.16 -16.97 -9.55
CA ARG A 303 13.37 -17.47 -8.86
C ARG A 303 13.28 -17.31 -7.35
N ASP A 304 12.66 -16.22 -6.92
CA ASP A 304 12.65 -15.76 -5.54
C ASP A 304 11.26 -15.98 -4.90
N MET A 305 10.68 -17.16 -5.13
CA MET A 305 9.29 -17.47 -4.76
C MET A 305 9.03 -17.30 -3.25
N ASP A 306 9.95 -17.73 -2.38
CA ASP A 306 9.82 -17.57 -0.93
C ASP A 306 9.63 -16.10 -0.54
N GLN A 307 10.52 -15.23 -1.04
CA GLN A 307 10.48 -13.78 -0.79
C GLN A 307 9.19 -13.15 -1.34
N LEU A 308 8.74 -13.65 -2.48
CA LEU A 308 7.57 -13.12 -3.14
C LEU A 308 6.27 -13.45 -2.38
N LEU A 309 6.14 -14.70 -1.93
CA LEU A 309 4.98 -15.10 -1.10
C LEU A 309 4.99 -14.36 0.23
N GLU A 310 6.17 -14.17 0.86
CA GLU A 310 6.34 -13.34 2.05
C GLU A 310 5.88 -11.90 1.78
N ASN A 311 6.25 -11.31 0.64
CA ASN A 311 5.80 -9.97 0.24
C ASN A 311 4.27 -9.90 0.06
N ILE A 312 3.65 -10.86 -0.59
CA ILE A 312 2.20 -10.91 -0.80
C ILE A 312 1.46 -10.98 0.53
N VAL A 313 1.92 -11.85 1.45
CA VAL A 313 1.33 -11.97 2.80
C VAL A 313 1.54 -10.69 3.61
N CYS A 314 2.73 -10.09 3.56
CA CYS A 314 3.01 -8.81 4.21
C CYS A 314 2.02 -7.72 3.76
N MET A 315 1.87 -7.57 2.45
CA MET A 315 0.97 -6.54 1.89
C MET A 315 -0.51 -6.84 2.22
N GLU A 316 -0.90 -8.10 2.30
CA GLU A 316 -2.26 -8.45 2.73
C GLU A 316 -2.51 -8.11 4.21
N LEU A 317 -1.56 -8.40 5.10
CA LEU A 317 -1.65 -8.02 6.52
C LEU A 317 -1.78 -6.50 6.68
N ILE A 318 -0.93 -5.73 6.01
CA ILE A 318 -0.98 -4.26 6.02
C ILE A 318 -2.31 -3.74 5.46
N ARG A 319 -2.77 -4.27 4.34
CA ARG A 319 -4.04 -3.89 3.69
C ARG A 319 -5.25 -4.14 4.60
N ARG A 320 -5.20 -5.15 5.44
CA ARG A 320 -6.23 -5.44 6.46
C ARG A 320 -6.13 -4.55 7.70
N GLY A 321 -5.21 -3.59 7.72
CA GLY A 321 -5.07 -2.63 8.81
C GLY A 321 -4.24 -3.15 9.99
N TYR A 322 -3.49 -4.25 9.84
CA TYR A 322 -2.56 -4.67 10.86
C TYR A 322 -1.30 -3.81 10.85
N THR A 323 -0.83 -3.46 12.03
CA THR A 323 0.55 -3.03 12.23
C THR A 323 1.43 -4.29 12.22
N VAL A 324 2.34 -4.35 11.26
CA VAL A 324 3.16 -5.54 11.01
C VAL A 324 4.61 -5.27 11.41
N THR A 325 5.19 -6.19 12.17
CA THR A 325 6.60 -6.20 12.54
C THR A 325 7.21 -7.56 12.25
N ILE A 326 8.54 -7.64 12.21
CA ILE A 326 9.29 -8.90 12.11
C ILE A 326 9.55 -9.40 13.53
N GLY A 327 9.14 -10.61 13.83
CA GLY A 327 9.28 -11.16 15.15
C GLY A 327 10.67 -11.74 15.41
N LYS A 328 11.34 -11.33 16.51
CA LYS A 328 12.52 -12.02 17.03
C LYS A 328 12.11 -12.85 18.23
N SER A 329 12.33 -14.18 18.16
CA SER A 329 12.03 -15.14 19.23
C SER A 329 13.32 -15.91 19.61
N GLY A 330 14.09 -15.35 20.55
CA GLY A 330 15.43 -15.86 20.86
C GLY A 330 16.38 -15.66 19.67
N GLU A 331 16.91 -16.75 19.12
CA GLU A 331 17.74 -16.74 17.90
C GLU A 331 16.94 -16.96 16.61
N LYS A 332 15.66 -17.34 16.74
CA LYS A 332 14.77 -17.57 15.61
C LYS A 332 14.04 -16.29 15.22
N GLU A 333 13.60 -16.24 13.96
CA GLU A 333 12.79 -15.18 13.41
C GLU A 333 11.39 -15.71 13.10
N VAL A 334 10.37 -14.90 13.36
CA VAL A 334 9.01 -15.08 12.86
C VAL A 334 8.79 -14.00 11.81
N ASP A 335 8.41 -14.38 10.61
CA ASP A 335 8.32 -13.44 9.49
C ASP A 335 7.43 -12.27 9.82
N PHE A 336 6.25 -12.51 10.40
CA PHE A 336 5.34 -11.44 10.78
C PHE A 336 4.72 -11.63 12.15
N VAL A 337 4.73 -10.54 12.90
CA VAL A 337 3.88 -10.28 14.06
C VAL A 337 2.90 -9.21 13.62
N ALA A 338 1.63 -9.55 13.46
CA ALA A 338 0.60 -8.63 12.98
C ALA A 338 -0.39 -8.31 14.10
N GLN A 339 -0.59 -7.02 14.39
CA GLN A 339 -1.46 -6.54 15.47
C GLN A 339 -2.44 -5.49 14.97
N ASN A 340 -3.74 -5.67 15.31
CA ASN A 340 -4.79 -4.70 15.07
C ASN A 340 -5.67 -4.59 16.32
N GLY A 341 -5.53 -3.49 17.06
CA GLY A 341 -6.18 -3.33 18.35
C GLY A 341 -5.78 -4.44 19.34
N ASN A 342 -6.76 -5.25 19.75
CA ASN A 342 -6.55 -6.39 20.65
C ASN A 342 -6.24 -7.71 19.91
N GLU A 343 -6.39 -7.73 18.60
CA GLU A 343 -6.07 -8.89 17.77
C GLU A 343 -4.56 -8.92 17.51
N LYS A 344 -3.97 -10.09 17.71
CA LYS A 344 -2.57 -10.35 17.39
C LYS A 344 -2.46 -11.73 16.77
N ILE A 345 -1.73 -11.85 15.67
CA ILE A 345 -1.41 -13.12 15.04
C ILE A 345 0.08 -13.19 14.70
N TYR A 346 0.58 -14.42 14.61
CA TYR A 346 1.93 -14.71 14.12
C TYR A 346 1.83 -15.46 12.80
N VAL A 347 2.62 -15.07 11.82
CA VAL A 347 2.61 -15.69 10.48
C VAL A 347 4.03 -15.99 10.05
N GLN A 348 4.25 -17.24 9.66
CA GLN A 348 5.45 -17.72 8.99
C GLN A 348 5.09 -18.09 7.56
N VAL A 349 5.92 -17.76 6.60
CA VAL A 349 5.64 -17.98 5.18
C VAL A 349 6.72 -18.85 4.55
N ALA A 350 6.30 -19.90 3.86
CA ALA A 350 7.20 -20.79 3.13
C ALA A 350 6.69 -21.02 1.71
N TYR A 351 7.59 -21.33 0.78
CA TYR A 351 7.18 -21.76 -0.56
C TYR A 351 6.49 -23.12 -0.49
N LEU A 352 7.23 -24.13 -0.05
CA LEU A 352 6.76 -25.51 0.11
C LEU A 352 7.37 -26.14 1.37
N LEU A 353 6.57 -26.93 2.07
CA LEU A 353 6.98 -27.74 3.23
C LEU A 353 7.42 -29.15 2.80
N SER A 354 8.30 -29.22 1.78
CA SER A 354 8.65 -30.44 1.05
C SER A 354 9.53 -31.42 1.80
N SER A 355 10.13 -31.01 2.93
CA SER A 355 10.99 -31.87 3.74
C SER A 355 10.70 -31.72 5.23
N LYS A 356 11.09 -32.74 6.02
CA LYS A 356 10.96 -32.67 7.47
C LYS A 356 11.75 -31.47 8.04
N ASP A 357 12.92 -31.19 7.51
CA ASP A 357 13.74 -30.06 7.97
C ASP A 357 13.07 -28.70 7.68
N ALA A 358 12.42 -28.57 6.53
CA ALA A 358 11.64 -27.37 6.21
C ALA A 358 10.45 -27.21 7.19
N VAL A 359 9.68 -28.28 7.40
CA VAL A 359 8.59 -28.30 8.36
C VAL A 359 9.06 -27.95 9.76
N ASP A 360 10.16 -28.59 10.26
CA ASP A 360 10.68 -28.34 11.60
C ASP A 360 11.27 -26.93 11.75
N ARG A 361 11.79 -26.35 10.69
CA ARG A 361 12.25 -24.95 10.68
C ARG A 361 11.09 -23.97 10.80
N GLU A 362 10.06 -24.10 9.95
CA GLU A 362 8.96 -23.15 9.90
C GLU A 362 8.05 -23.23 11.14
N PHE A 363 7.66 -24.42 11.55
CA PHE A 363 6.87 -24.58 12.78
C PHE A 363 7.69 -24.28 14.04
N GLY A 364 8.97 -24.62 14.03
CA GLY A 364 9.88 -24.35 15.14
C GLY A 364 10.17 -22.87 15.41
N ALA A 365 9.83 -21.96 14.48
CA ALA A 365 9.90 -20.51 14.72
C ALA A 365 9.10 -20.08 15.96
N TYR A 366 8.08 -20.83 16.32
CA TYR A 366 7.17 -20.55 17.44
C TYR A 366 7.55 -21.18 18.78
N ASP A 367 8.57 -22.04 18.84
CA ASP A 367 8.93 -22.84 20.05
C ASP A 367 9.11 -22.03 21.33
N ALA A 368 9.63 -20.80 21.21
CA ALA A 368 9.86 -19.93 22.36
C ALA A 368 8.67 -18.98 22.67
N ILE A 369 7.60 -18.99 21.86
CA ILE A 369 6.44 -18.13 22.05
C ILE A 369 5.42 -18.83 22.93
N ARG A 370 5.20 -18.30 24.15
CA ARG A 370 4.37 -18.92 25.20
C ARG A 370 2.96 -18.33 25.32
N ASP A 371 2.61 -17.36 24.48
CA ASP A 371 1.27 -16.79 24.46
C ASP A 371 0.29 -17.65 23.63
N ASN A 372 -1.02 -17.33 23.77
CA ASN A 372 -2.11 -18.07 23.14
C ASN A 372 -2.62 -17.40 21.86
N TYR A 373 -1.91 -16.41 21.30
CA TYR A 373 -2.32 -15.81 20.04
C TYR A 373 -2.19 -16.80 18.88
N PRO A 374 -3.08 -16.73 17.88
CA PRO A 374 -3.04 -17.61 16.72
C PRO A 374 -1.68 -17.57 16.01
N LYS A 375 -1.21 -18.76 15.62
CA LYS A 375 0.05 -18.97 14.92
C LYS A 375 -0.23 -19.68 13.60
N TYR A 376 0.26 -19.14 12.49
CA TYR A 376 0.05 -19.66 11.15
C TYR A 376 1.37 -19.95 10.47
N VAL A 377 1.43 -21.11 9.81
CA VAL A 377 2.40 -21.39 8.75
C VAL A 377 1.62 -21.37 7.43
N VAL A 378 2.03 -20.50 6.51
CA VAL A 378 1.36 -20.27 5.22
C VAL A 378 2.28 -20.74 4.10
N SER A 379 1.81 -21.63 3.23
CA SER A 379 2.59 -22.15 2.10
C SER A 379 1.73 -22.39 0.86
N LEU A 380 2.33 -22.90 -0.22
CA LEU A 380 1.60 -23.36 -1.41
C LEU A 380 1.10 -24.80 -1.31
N ASP A 381 1.43 -25.52 -0.25
CA ASP A 381 0.96 -26.91 -0.07
C ASP A 381 -0.55 -26.97 0.11
N ASP A 382 -1.18 -27.92 -0.59
CA ASP A 382 -2.63 -28.10 -0.55
C ASP A 382 -3.12 -28.99 0.62
N TYR A 383 -2.19 -29.64 1.32
CA TYR A 383 -2.51 -30.51 2.46
C TYR A 383 -2.36 -29.73 3.78
N ASP A 384 -3.33 -29.91 4.67
CA ASP A 384 -3.25 -29.33 6.03
C ASP A 384 -2.17 -30.07 6.85
N MET A 385 -1.15 -29.33 7.25
CA MET A 385 -0.04 -29.80 8.08
C MET A 385 -0.08 -29.21 9.51
N SER A 386 -1.25 -28.73 9.95
CA SER A 386 -1.42 -28.12 11.28
C SER A 386 -0.98 -29.08 12.38
N ARG A 387 -0.23 -28.57 13.36
CA ARG A 387 0.28 -29.34 14.50
C ARG A 387 0.54 -28.46 15.71
N ASP A 388 0.46 -29.02 16.89
CA ASP A 388 0.83 -28.38 18.18
C ASP A 388 0.16 -27.01 18.41
N GLY A 389 -1.08 -26.83 17.92
CA GLY A 389 -1.82 -25.57 18.01
C GLY A 389 -1.39 -24.51 16.97
N ILE A 390 -0.46 -24.84 16.08
CA ILE A 390 -0.04 -24.01 14.97
C ILE A 390 -0.85 -24.43 13.72
N LYS A 391 -1.54 -23.49 13.11
CA LYS A 391 -2.39 -23.74 11.93
C LYS A 391 -1.56 -23.63 10.66
N HIS A 392 -1.65 -24.63 9.80
CA HIS A 392 -1.18 -24.53 8.42
C HIS A 392 -2.32 -24.07 7.51
N ARG A 393 -2.02 -23.20 6.55
CA ARG A 393 -2.98 -22.76 5.53
C ARG A 393 -2.28 -22.65 4.17
N ASN A 394 -2.99 -23.12 3.14
CA ASN A 394 -2.60 -22.75 1.78
C ASN A 394 -2.71 -21.21 1.62
N ILE A 395 -1.74 -20.60 0.96
CA ILE A 395 -1.68 -19.12 0.83
C ILE A 395 -2.92 -18.56 0.14
N ARG A 396 -3.48 -19.24 -0.85
CA ARG A 396 -4.70 -18.80 -1.55
C ARG A 396 -5.87 -18.71 -0.58
N ASP A 397 -6.05 -19.74 0.25
CA ASP A 397 -7.09 -19.79 1.27
C ASP A 397 -6.86 -18.73 2.34
N PHE A 398 -5.60 -18.54 2.76
CA PHE A 398 -5.23 -17.49 3.72
C PHE A 398 -5.59 -16.09 3.21
N LEU A 399 -5.32 -15.79 1.93
CA LEU A 399 -5.62 -14.50 1.32
C LEU A 399 -7.13 -14.27 1.10
N LEU A 400 -7.92 -15.34 0.89
CA LEU A 400 -9.35 -15.26 0.62
C LEU A 400 -10.22 -15.40 1.88
N THR A 401 -9.65 -15.78 3.02
CA THR A 401 -10.36 -15.88 4.29
C THR A 401 -10.59 -14.49 4.89
N ASP A 402 -11.84 -14.17 5.25
CA ASP A 402 -12.21 -12.86 5.81
C ASP A 402 -11.58 -12.62 7.19
N LYS A 403 -11.57 -13.62 8.06
CA LYS A 403 -11.04 -13.53 9.43
C LYS A 403 -10.12 -14.70 9.72
N TRP A 404 -9.00 -14.39 10.33
CA TRP A 404 -8.05 -15.38 10.85
C TRP A 404 -8.31 -15.61 12.33
N GLU A 405 -8.92 -16.77 12.63
CA GLU A 405 -9.27 -17.21 14.00
C GLU A 405 -8.25 -18.23 14.53
#